data_919510995628d2450d962832ac81075c
#
_entry.id   919510995628d2450d962832ac81075c
#
_cell.length_a   1.000
_cell.length_b   1.000
_cell.length_c   1.000
_cell.angle_alpha   90.00
_cell.angle_beta   90.00
_cell.angle_gamma   90.00
#
_symmetry.space_group_name_H-M   'P 1'
#
loop_
_entity.id
_entity.type
_entity.pdbx_description
1 polymer ?
#
loop_
_entity_poly.entity_id
_entity_poly.type
_entity_poly.pdbx_seq_one_letter_code
_entity_poly.pdbx_strand_id
1 'polypeptide(L)'
;MVIQRDIKTVKFMSKQTYDIAIIGGGHNGLTTACYLAKAGLKVIVVERHDYVGGAAVSRELYPGWTYTNCSYVCSLLRPEIFRDLELSKFGLQIIPYEGSATMLDDGRFYAHYNDHDLTYRSIAQFSKRDAEAYDRFGRDVMRQCKIIKPLLKMTPPDPTSFAPKDIMGLFEFAKYFAAKDELGGLGEKEIYDTIRFWTMSVRDYLEEYFESDVVKVHLAGSAIIGTALGPYSPGSAYVLLHHYMGEVDGTIGAWGYSRGGMGSITKAMAAS
;
A
#
# COMPACT_ATOMS: atom_id res chain seq x y z
N MET A 1 -21.34 -1.35 15.66
CA MET A 1 -21.50 -0.57 16.90
C MET A 1 -20.20 -0.58 17.67
N VAL A 2 -19.56 0.57 17.85
CA VAL A 2 -18.32 0.71 18.64
C VAL A 2 -18.71 0.99 20.09
N ILE A 3 -18.29 0.15 21.02
CA ILE A 3 -18.57 0.34 22.46
C ILE A 3 -17.37 0.97 23.13
N GLN A 4 -17.55 2.19 23.65
CA GLN A 4 -16.59 2.91 24.47
C GLN A 4 -16.60 2.36 25.91
N ARG A 5 -15.44 2.17 26.50
CA ARG A 5 -15.32 1.75 27.92
C ARG A 5 -15.26 2.93 28.84
N ASP A 6 -16.27 3.09 29.67
CA ASP A 6 -16.13 3.63 31.01
C ASP A 6 -16.11 2.45 31.99
N ILE A 7 -14.98 2.19 32.64
CA ILE A 7 -14.73 0.96 33.42
C ILE A 7 -15.62 0.88 34.69
N LYS A 8 -16.37 1.91 35.01
CA LYS A 8 -17.13 2.02 36.26
C LYS A 8 -18.58 1.59 36.22
N THR A 9 -19.18 1.35 35.05
CA THR A 9 -20.58 0.86 35.02
C THR A 9 -20.89 0.14 33.70
N VAL A 10 -20.59 -1.14 33.63
CA VAL A 10 -21.15 -2.00 32.57
C VAL A 10 -22.59 -2.33 32.98
N LYS A 11 -23.54 -1.50 32.59
CA LYS A 11 -24.95 -1.92 32.55
C LYS A 11 -25.11 -2.86 31.36
N PHE A 12 -25.26 -4.14 31.63
CA PHE A 12 -25.70 -5.12 30.65
C PHE A 12 -27.14 -4.77 30.22
N MET A 13 -27.27 -3.88 29.22
CA MET A 13 -28.55 -3.60 28.59
C MET A 13 -28.72 -4.58 27.43
N SER A 14 -29.70 -5.48 27.57
CA SER A 14 -30.17 -6.50 26.63
C SER A 14 -29.13 -7.54 26.16
N LYS A 15 -29.49 -8.81 26.16
CA LYS A 15 -28.75 -9.94 25.57
C LYS A 15 -28.72 -9.80 24.04
N GLN A 16 -27.97 -8.85 23.50
CA GLN A 16 -27.75 -8.80 22.08
C GLN A 16 -26.67 -9.86 21.78
N THR A 17 -27.04 -10.86 21.00
CA THR A 17 -26.12 -11.90 20.54
C THR A 17 -25.45 -11.45 19.23
N TYR A 18 -24.17 -11.71 19.11
CA TYR A 18 -23.38 -11.48 17.91
C TYR A 18 -22.83 -12.81 17.43
N ASP A 19 -22.71 -12.95 16.10
CA ASP A 19 -22.09 -14.12 15.49
C ASP A 19 -20.56 -14.04 15.59
N ILE A 20 -20.01 -12.82 15.49
CA ILE A 20 -18.56 -12.56 15.47
C ILE A 20 -18.23 -11.33 16.30
N ALA A 21 -17.17 -11.44 17.10
CA ALA A 21 -16.53 -10.32 17.78
C ALA A 21 -15.14 -10.07 17.20
N ILE A 22 -14.86 -8.83 16.78
CA ILE A 22 -13.57 -8.40 16.26
C ILE A 22 -12.91 -7.50 17.29
N ILE A 23 -11.68 -7.82 17.69
CA ILE A 23 -10.90 -7.04 18.64
C ILE A 23 -9.99 -6.10 17.87
N GLY A 24 -10.25 -4.80 18.02
CA GLY A 24 -9.51 -3.72 17.36
C GLY A 24 -10.26 -3.09 16.18
N GLY A 25 -10.50 -1.78 16.29
CA GLY A 25 -11.15 -0.94 15.27
C GLY A 25 -10.17 -0.28 14.31
N GLY A 26 -9.03 -0.93 14.00
CA GLY A 26 -8.12 -0.51 12.95
C GLY A 26 -8.68 -0.82 11.56
N HIS A 27 -8.00 -0.35 10.50
CA HIS A 27 -8.45 -0.52 9.11
C HIS A 27 -8.68 -1.98 8.71
N ASN A 28 -7.85 -2.92 9.18
CA ASN A 28 -8.04 -4.36 8.90
C ASN A 28 -9.27 -4.93 9.61
N GLY A 29 -9.44 -4.61 10.91
CA GLY A 29 -10.61 -5.03 11.67
C GLY A 29 -11.90 -4.48 11.10
N LEU A 30 -11.92 -3.21 10.72
CA LEU A 30 -13.08 -2.57 10.10
C LEU A 30 -13.40 -3.15 8.73
N THR A 31 -12.38 -3.36 7.87
CA THR A 31 -12.58 -4.03 6.58
C THR A 31 -13.23 -5.40 6.77
N THR A 32 -12.68 -6.21 7.68
CA THR A 32 -13.23 -7.54 8.01
C THR A 32 -14.67 -7.44 8.52
N ALA A 33 -14.94 -6.49 9.43
CA ALA A 33 -16.29 -6.27 9.97
C ALA A 33 -17.30 -5.94 8.87
N CYS A 34 -16.93 -5.02 7.96
CA CYS A 34 -17.82 -4.60 6.87
C CYS A 34 -18.16 -5.77 5.93
N TYR A 35 -17.17 -6.57 5.51
CA TYR A 35 -17.43 -7.72 4.65
C TYR A 35 -18.29 -8.80 5.34
N LEU A 36 -18.04 -9.08 6.63
CA LEU A 36 -18.85 -10.02 7.39
C LEU A 36 -20.29 -9.52 7.61
N ALA A 37 -20.45 -8.23 7.90
CA ALA A 37 -21.78 -7.62 8.02
C ALA A 37 -22.53 -7.64 6.68
N LYS A 38 -21.87 -7.37 5.56
CA LYS A 38 -22.45 -7.51 4.20
C LYS A 38 -22.82 -8.95 3.87
N ALA A 39 -22.15 -9.94 4.46
CA ALA A 39 -22.52 -11.35 4.35
C ALA A 39 -23.71 -11.73 5.26
N GLY A 40 -24.31 -10.79 5.98
CA GLY A 40 -25.49 -10.99 6.82
C GLY A 40 -25.19 -11.42 8.26
N LEU A 41 -23.93 -11.43 8.69
CA LEU A 41 -23.53 -11.78 10.04
C LEU A 41 -23.68 -10.59 10.99
N LYS A 42 -24.06 -10.86 12.23
CA LYS A 42 -24.10 -9.86 13.31
C LYS A 42 -22.70 -9.70 13.88
N VAL A 43 -22.04 -8.60 13.55
CA VAL A 43 -20.67 -8.32 13.94
C VAL A 43 -20.61 -7.24 15.01
N ILE A 44 -19.75 -7.45 16.02
CA ILE A 44 -19.35 -6.41 16.97
C ILE A 44 -17.86 -6.15 16.86
N VAL A 45 -17.48 -4.88 16.81
CA VAL A 45 -16.07 -4.46 16.90
C VAL A 45 -15.83 -3.85 18.28
N VAL A 46 -14.83 -4.35 18.98
CA VAL A 46 -14.41 -3.87 20.30
C VAL A 46 -13.09 -3.10 20.14
N GLU A 47 -13.13 -1.80 20.39
CA GLU A 47 -11.96 -0.92 20.34
C GLU A 47 -11.68 -0.33 21.73
N ARG A 48 -10.42 -0.26 22.12
CA ARG A 48 -10.01 0.25 23.44
C ARG A 48 -10.05 1.79 23.53
N HIS A 49 -9.89 2.46 22.38
CA HIS A 49 -9.96 3.91 22.28
C HIS A 49 -11.39 4.36 22.02
N ASP A 50 -11.67 5.63 22.24
CA ASP A 50 -12.94 6.30 21.92
C ASP A 50 -13.06 6.68 20.43
N TYR A 51 -12.11 6.24 19.61
CA TYR A 51 -12.06 6.44 18.17
C TYR A 51 -11.57 5.18 17.46
N VAL A 52 -11.95 5.04 16.20
CA VAL A 52 -11.47 3.98 15.30
C VAL A 52 -10.30 4.47 14.47
N GLY A 53 -9.56 3.53 13.86
CA GLY A 53 -8.56 3.84 12.84
C GLY A 53 -7.24 3.10 13.01
N GLY A 54 -6.83 2.78 14.23
CA GLY A 54 -5.51 2.18 14.46
C GLY A 54 -4.39 3.08 13.91
N ALA A 55 -3.56 2.55 13.01
CA ALA A 55 -2.51 3.34 12.34
C ALA A 55 -3.07 4.31 11.28
N ALA A 56 -4.28 4.09 10.76
CA ALA A 56 -4.95 5.00 9.83
C ALA A 56 -5.91 5.91 10.59
N VAL A 57 -5.38 6.71 11.50
CA VAL A 57 -6.13 7.65 12.34
C VAL A 57 -5.66 9.08 12.11
N SER A 58 -6.61 10.02 12.13
CA SER A 58 -6.33 11.46 12.17
C SER A 58 -6.94 12.05 13.41
N ARG A 59 -6.15 12.82 14.16
CA ARG A 59 -6.53 13.38 15.46
C ARG A 59 -6.19 14.86 15.53
N GLU A 60 -7.00 15.58 16.26
CA GLU A 60 -6.66 16.92 16.66
C GLU A 60 -5.59 16.85 17.75
N LEU A 61 -4.37 17.24 17.41
CA LEU A 61 -3.21 17.25 18.33
C LEU A 61 -2.89 18.66 18.83
N TYR A 62 -3.39 19.68 18.15
CA TYR A 62 -3.34 21.06 18.54
C TYR A 62 -4.70 21.71 18.20
N PRO A 63 -5.26 22.59 19.02
CA PRO A 63 -6.58 23.18 18.79
C PRO A 63 -6.75 23.73 17.37
N GLY A 64 -7.76 23.25 16.65
CA GLY A 64 -8.03 23.57 15.25
C GLY A 64 -7.18 22.85 14.21
N TRP A 65 -6.22 22.00 14.63
CA TRP A 65 -5.32 21.30 13.71
C TRP A 65 -5.42 19.79 13.83
N THR A 66 -5.88 19.15 12.78
CA THR A 66 -5.98 17.68 12.68
C THR A 66 -4.81 17.12 11.90
N TYR A 67 -4.09 16.17 12.49
CA TYR A 67 -2.94 15.50 11.92
C TYR A 67 -3.22 14.02 11.71
N THR A 68 -2.62 13.46 10.68
CA THR A 68 -2.51 12.02 10.49
C THR A 68 -1.31 11.53 11.28
N ASN A 69 -1.53 10.56 12.19
CA ASN A 69 -0.51 10.17 13.16
C ASN A 69 0.61 9.29 12.58
N CYS A 70 0.26 8.33 11.71
CA CYS A 70 1.21 7.33 11.24
C CYS A 70 1.26 7.25 9.72
N SER A 71 0.13 6.94 9.07
CA SER A 71 0.02 6.84 7.62
C SER A 71 -0.39 8.19 7.05
N TYR A 72 0.33 8.70 6.05
CA TYR A 72 0.12 10.06 5.54
C TYR A 72 -0.48 10.12 4.13
N VAL A 73 -0.34 9.07 3.34
CA VAL A 73 -0.88 8.97 1.98
C VAL A 73 -1.59 7.64 1.76
N CYS A 74 -2.56 7.64 0.86
CA CYS A 74 -3.28 6.48 0.40
C CYS A 74 -2.79 6.09 -1.00
N SER A 75 -2.37 4.84 -1.15
CA SER A 75 -2.07 4.23 -2.44
C SER A 75 -2.35 2.73 -2.45
N LEU A 76 -2.16 2.06 -1.30
CA LEU A 76 -2.20 0.60 -1.18
C LEU A 76 -3.56 0.06 -0.75
N LEU A 77 -4.52 0.92 -0.39
CA LEU A 77 -5.88 0.49 -0.14
C LEU A 77 -6.48 -0.02 -1.46
N ARG A 78 -6.87 -1.29 -1.46
CA ARG A 78 -7.33 -1.95 -2.69
C ARG A 78 -8.58 -1.28 -3.25
N PRO A 79 -8.65 -1.03 -4.57
CA PRO A 79 -9.84 -0.46 -5.22
C PRO A 79 -11.11 -1.26 -4.99
N GLU A 80 -10.99 -2.60 -4.84
CA GLU A 80 -12.12 -3.46 -4.54
C GLU A 80 -12.80 -3.07 -3.21
N ILE A 81 -12.02 -2.75 -2.17
CA ILE A 81 -12.55 -2.33 -0.87
C ILE A 81 -13.34 -1.02 -1.00
N PHE A 82 -12.80 -0.05 -1.77
CA PHE A 82 -13.52 1.19 -2.06
C PHE A 82 -14.88 0.95 -2.69
N ARG A 83 -14.87 0.12 -3.73
CA ARG A 83 -16.08 -0.20 -4.51
C ARG A 83 -17.07 -1.03 -3.69
N ASP A 84 -16.61 -2.12 -3.09
CA ASP A 84 -17.45 -3.10 -2.42
C ASP A 84 -18.10 -2.53 -1.17
N LEU A 85 -17.41 -1.65 -0.45
CA LEU A 85 -17.93 -0.95 0.72
C LEU A 85 -18.56 0.41 0.38
N GLU A 86 -18.58 0.80 -0.89
CA GLU A 86 -19.15 2.06 -1.38
C GLU A 86 -18.65 3.28 -0.59
N LEU A 87 -17.35 3.30 -0.23
CA LEU A 87 -16.79 4.27 0.72
C LEU A 87 -16.98 5.73 0.32
N SER A 88 -17.11 6.03 -0.97
CA SER A 88 -17.43 7.37 -1.47
C SER A 88 -18.82 7.85 -1.02
N LYS A 89 -19.80 6.95 -0.85
CA LYS A 89 -21.13 7.30 -0.32
C LYS A 89 -21.05 7.76 1.14
N PHE A 90 -20.02 7.32 1.85
CA PHE A 90 -19.74 7.70 3.24
C PHE A 90 -18.73 8.84 3.34
N GLY A 91 -18.53 9.60 2.25
CA GLY A 91 -17.75 10.83 2.21
C GLY A 91 -16.26 10.67 1.97
N LEU A 92 -15.77 9.45 1.70
CA LEU A 92 -14.36 9.25 1.39
C LEU A 92 -14.00 9.82 0.02
N GLN A 93 -13.00 10.69 0.00
CA GLN A 93 -12.39 11.24 -1.21
C GLN A 93 -10.87 11.11 -1.10
N ILE A 94 -10.24 10.53 -2.11
CA ILE A 94 -8.79 10.51 -2.27
C ILE A 94 -8.43 11.52 -3.34
N ILE A 95 -7.54 12.44 -3.02
CA ILE A 95 -7.07 13.50 -3.90
C ILE A 95 -5.67 13.10 -4.36
N PRO A 96 -5.45 12.74 -5.64
CA PRO A 96 -4.12 12.46 -6.15
C PRO A 96 -3.19 13.66 -5.89
N TYR A 97 -1.97 13.38 -5.43
CA TYR A 97 -0.98 14.44 -5.31
C TYR A 97 -0.10 14.50 -6.56
N GLU A 98 0.44 15.68 -6.84
CA GLU A 98 1.09 15.93 -8.12
C GLU A 98 2.55 15.48 -8.16
N GLY A 99 3.18 15.25 -7.01
CA GLY A 99 4.56 14.81 -6.99
C GLY A 99 5.21 14.94 -5.62
N SER A 100 6.51 14.70 -5.59
CA SER A 100 7.35 14.79 -4.40
C SER A 100 8.65 15.51 -4.71
N ALA A 101 9.28 16.11 -3.71
CA ALA A 101 10.53 16.82 -3.89
C ALA A 101 11.55 16.50 -2.78
N THR A 102 12.82 16.52 -3.16
CA THR A 102 13.96 16.48 -2.22
C THR A 102 14.71 17.80 -2.35
N MET A 103 14.74 18.55 -1.26
CA MET A 103 15.50 19.81 -1.17
C MET A 103 16.97 19.51 -0.86
N LEU A 104 17.89 20.29 -1.44
CA LEU A 104 19.31 20.21 -1.20
C LEU A 104 19.81 21.44 -0.47
N ASP A 105 20.92 21.31 0.26
CA ASP A 105 21.50 22.38 1.07
C ASP A 105 22.00 23.58 0.24
N ASP A 106 22.27 23.36 -1.05
CA ASP A 106 22.69 24.41 -1.99
C ASP A 106 21.53 25.16 -2.65
N GLY A 107 20.30 24.89 -2.21
CA GLY A 107 19.08 25.55 -2.68
C GLY A 107 18.49 24.93 -3.94
N ARG A 108 19.15 23.94 -4.56
CA ARG A 108 18.56 23.14 -5.64
C ARG A 108 17.54 22.17 -5.06
N PHE A 109 16.70 21.61 -5.91
CA PHE A 109 15.80 20.53 -5.55
C PHE A 109 15.65 19.56 -6.72
N TYR A 110 15.46 18.30 -6.40
CA TYR A 110 14.93 17.30 -7.31
C TYR A 110 13.44 17.15 -7.05
N ALA A 111 12.64 17.17 -8.10
CA ALA A 111 11.20 16.89 -7.97
C ALA A 111 10.77 15.82 -8.98
N HIS A 112 9.96 14.91 -8.48
CA HIS A 112 9.23 13.93 -9.25
C HIS A 112 7.79 14.41 -9.41
N TYR A 113 7.32 14.49 -10.63
CA TYR A 113 5.97 14.95 -11.01
C TYR A 113 5.18 13.81 -11.66
N ASN A 114 3.85 13.94 -11.67
CA ASN A 114 3.01 13.07 -12.51
C ASN A 114 3.26 13.33 -14.01
N ASP A 115 3.71 14.52 -14.36
CA ASP A 115 4.16 14.87 -15.70
C ASP A 115 5.55 14.31 -15.95
N HIS A 116 5.65 13.48 -17.01
CA HIS A 116 6.91 12.81 -17.38
C HIS A 116 7.99 13.82 -17.80
N ASP A 117 7.63 14.82 -18.61
CA ASP A 117 8.61 15.77 -19.14
C ASP A 117 9.18 16.67 -18.02
N LEU A 118 8.35 17.04 -17.07
CA LEU A 118 8.80 17.78 -15.89
C LEU A 118 9.75 16.94 -15.05
N THR A 119 9.43 15.67 -14.83
CA THR A 119 10.31 14.72 -14.11
C THR A 119 11.62 14.53 -14.84
N TYR A 120 11.59 14.30 -16.17
CA TYR A 120 12.77 14.18 -16.99
C TYR A 120 13.68 15.40 -16.86
N ARG A 121 13.13 16.62 -17.00
CA ARG A 121 13.89 17.87 -16.85
C ARG A 121 14.48 18.03 -15.45
N SER A 122 13.73 17.62 -14.42
CA SER A 122 14.22 17.66 -13.04
C SER A 122 15.40 16.73 -12.82
N ILE A 123 15.36 15.50 -13.35
CA ILE A 123 16.50 14.56 -13.31
C ILE A 123 17.68 15.09 -14.12
N ALA A 124 17.44 15.62 -15.32
CA ALA A 124 18.49 16.09 -16.22
C ALA A 124 19.33 17.24 -15.66
N GLN A 125 18.84 17.96 -14.64
CA GLN A 125 19.63 18.95 -13.91
C GLN A 125 20.81 18.33 -13.14
N PHE A 126 20.69 17.05 -12.76
CA PHE A 126 21.70 16.31 -12.00
C PHE A 126 22.50 15.36 -12.90
N SER A 127 21.82 14.65 -13.79
CA SER A 127 22.42 13.77 -14.78
C SER A 127 21.49 13.58 -15.99
N LYS A 128 21.99 13.87 -17.19
CA LYS A 128 21.27 13.57 -18.44
C LYS A 128 21.15 12.06 -18.66
N ARG A 129 22.20 11.31 -18.30
CA ARG A 129 22.20 9.85 -18.38
C ARG A 129 21.09 9.24 -17.51
N ASP A 130 20.91 9.77 -16.32
CA ASP A 130 19.86 9.32 -15.40
C ASP A 130 18.46 9.63 -15.95
N ALA A 131 18.29 10.81 -16.56
CA ALA A 131 17.04 11.17 -17.21
C ALA A 131 16.68 10.20 -18.34
N GLU A 132 17.65 9.80 -19.16
CA GLU A 132 17.48 8.80 -20.22
C GLU A 132 17.22 7.39 -19.66
N ALA A 133 17.82 7.04 -18.52
CA ALA A 133 17.63 5.76 -17.85
C ALA A 133 16.28 5.63 -17.13
N TYR A 134 15.64 6.75 -16.80
CA TYR A 134 14.42 6.79 -15.99
C TYR A 134 13.27 6.00 -16.61
N ASP A 135 13.10 6.06 -17.92
CA ASP A 135 12.08 5.28 -18.63
C ASP A 135 12.30 3.77 -18.52
N ARG A 136 13.56 3.32 -18.57
CA ARG A 136 13.90 1.91 -18.38
C ARG A 136 13.57 1.48 -16.96
N PHE A 137 13.97 2.25 -15.97
CA PHE A 137 13.63 2.02 -14.57
C PHE A 137 12.11 1.91 -14.37
N GLY A 138 11.34 2.86 -14.88
CA GLY A 138 9.88 2.86 -14.77
C GLY A 138 9.23 1.63 -15.40
N ARG A 139 9.68 1.20 -16.60
CA ARG A 139 9.19 -0.02 -17.25
C ARG A 139 9.49 -1.28 -16.44
N ASP A 140 10.70 -1.38 -15.88
CA ASP A 140 11.12 -2.56 -15.13
C ASP A 140 10.37 -2.64 -13.78
N VAL A 141 10.21 -1.53 -13.07
CA VAL A 141 9.38 -1.47 -11.86
C VAL A 141 7.92 -1.80 -12.16
N MET A 142 7.35 -1.23 -13.23
CA MET A 142 5.96 -1.50 -13.61
C MET A 142 5.75 -2.98 -13.99
N ARG A 143 6.73 -3.60 -14.65
CA ARG A 143 6.72 -5.04 -14.95
C ARG A 143 6.64 -5.86 -13.67
N GLN A 144 7.48 -5.54 -12.67
CA GLN A 144 7.45 -6.20 -11.37
C GLN A 144 6.12 -5.97 -10.64
N CYS A 145 5.56 -4.76 -10.70
CA CYS A 145 4.24 -4.48 -10.13
C CYS A 145 3.14 -5.39 -10.72
N LYS A 146 3.15 -5.58 -12.04
CA LYS A 146 2.18 -6.46 -12.72
C LYS A 146 2.32 -7.93 -12.33
N ILE A 147 3.54 -8.38 -12.02
CA ILE A 147 3.83 -9.75 -11.57
C ILE A 147 3.33 -9.95 -10.13
N ILE A 148 3.63 -9.02 -9.23
CA ILE A 148 3.40 -9.18 -7.79
C ILE A 148 1.97 -8.87 -7.38
N LYS A 149 1.35 -7.84 -7.95
CA LYS A 149 0.02 -7.37 -7.55
C LYS A 149 -1.05 -8.48 -7.55
N PRO A 150 -1.13 -9.38 -8.54
CA PRO A 150 -2.03 -10.52 -8.49
C PRO A 150 -1.70 -11.52 -7.38
N LEU A 151 -0.41 -11.80 -7.13
CA LEU A 151 0.02 -12.73 -6.08
C LEU A 151 -0.43 -12.29 -4.68
N LEU A 152 -0.42 -10.98 -4.41
CA LEU A 152 -0.91 -10.42 -3.15
C LEU A 152 -2.42 -10.59 -2.94
N LYS A 153 -3.17 -10.96 -3.97
CA LYS A 153 -4.62 -11.27 -3.89
C LYS A 153 -4.90 -12.75 -3.62
N MET A 154 -3.92 -13.61 -3.83
CA MET A 154 -4.08 -15.04 -3.64
C MET A 154 -4.00 -15.39 -2.16
N THR A 155 -4.85 -16.33 -1.73
CA THR A 155 -4.62 -17.01 -0.45
C THR A 155 -3.45 -17.97 -0.65
N PRO A 156 -2.35 -17.84 0.14
CA PRO A 156 -1.23 -18.74 -0.03
C PRO A 156 -1.68 -20.19 0.17
N PRO A 157 -1.42 -21.11 -0.78
CA PRO A 157 -1.69 -22.53 -0.58
C PRO A 157 -0.70 -23.11 0.44
N ASP A 158 -1.15 -24.08 1.22
CA ASP A 158 -0.25 -24.82 2.10
C ASP A 158 0.51 -25.88 1.29
N PRO A 159 1.85 -25.75 1.11
CA PRO A 159 2.62 -26.69 0.32
C PRO A 159 2.78 -28.07 0.98
N THR A 160 2.41 -28.20 2.24
CA THR A 160 2.47 -29.44 3.01
C THR A 160 1.13 -30.15 3.08
N SER A 161 0.06 -29.51 2.62
CA SER A 161 -1.30 -30.04 2.63
C SER A 161 -1.63 -30.81 1.36
N PHE A 162 -2.28 -31.96 1.52
CA PHE A 162 -2.88 -32.73 0.42
C PHE A 162 -4.37 -32.45 0.22
N ALA A 163 -4.90 -31.42 0.87
CA ALA A 163 -6.30 -31.04 0.66
C ALA A 163 -6.51 -30.54 -0.78
N PRO A 164 -7.63 -30.89 -1.45
CA PRO A 164 -7.89 -30.49 -2.84
C PRO A 164 -7.76 -29.00 -3.10
N LYS A 165 -8.18 -28.15 -2.14
CA LYS A 165 -8.06 -26.69 -2.22
C LYS A 165 -6.61 -26.21 -2.30
N ASP A 166 -5.71 -26.86 -1.54
CA ASP A 166 -4.30 -26.47 -1.48
C ASP A 166 -3.56 -26.97 -2.71
N ILE A 167 -3.88 -28.19 -3.18
CA ILE A 167 -3.34 -28.71 -4.45
C ILE A 167 -3.75 -27.82 -5.63
N MET A 168 -5.03 -27.41 -5.68
CA MET A 168 -5.49 -26.47 -6.71
C MET A 168 -4.81 -25.10 -6.57
N GLY A 169 -4.64 -24.60 -5.35
CA GLY A 169 -3.94 -23.35 -5.08
C GLY A 169 -2.47 -23.40 -5.51
N LEU A 170 -1.77 -24.50 -5.23
CA LEU A 170 -0.40 -24.72 -5.71
C LEU A 170 -0.32 -24.78 -7.24
N PHE A 171 -1.30 -25.41 -7.88
CA PHE A 171 -1.37 -25.46 -9.35
C PHE A 171 -1.60 -24.09 -9.95
N GLU A 172 -2.53 -23.29 -9.40
CA GLU A 172 -2.78 -21.90 -9.81
C GLU A 172 -1.53 -21.03 -9.62
N PHE A 173 -0.85 -21.18 -8.47
CA PHE A 173 0.40 -20.49 -8.18
C PHE A 173 1.50 -20.88 -9.19
N ALA A 174 1.70 -22.19 -9.41
CA ALA A 174 2.69 -22.70 -10.38
C ALA A 174 2.37 -22.24 -11.81
N LYS A 175 1.10 -22.26 -12.22
CA LYS A 175 0.65 -21.79 -13.53
C LYS A 175 0.99 -20.32 -13.75
N TYR A 176 0.88 -19.49 -12.70
CA TYR A 176 1.23 -18.08 -12.77
C TYR A 176 2.70 -17.85 -13.14
N PHE A 177 3.61 -18.72 -12.66
CA PHE A 177 5.03 -18.64 -13.00
C PHE A 177 5.38 -19.40 -14.30
N ALA A 178 4.59 -20.36 -14.72
CA ALA A 178 4.91 -21.25 -15.85
C ALA A 178 4.34 -20.80 -17.20
N ALA A 179 3.36 -19.89 -17.21
CA ALA A 179 2.71 -19.46 -18.45
C ALA A 179 3.57 -18.44 -19.20
N LYS A 180 4.11 -18.81 -20.35
CA LYS A 180 4.80 -17.87 -21.25
C LYS A 180 3.79 -17.00 -22.03
N ASP A 181 4.12 -15.71 -22.15
CA ASP A 181 3.66 -14.67 -23.07
C ASP A 181 2.23 -14.14 -22.93
N GLU A 182 1.18 -14.77 -23.40
CA GLU A 182 -0.16 -14.15 -23.46
C GLU A 182 -0.92 -14.13 -22.12
N LEU A 183 -0.53 -14.96 -21.16
CA LEU A 183 -1.13 -15.06 -19.82
C LEU A 183 -0.29 -14.42 -18.72
N GLY A 184 0.82 -13.76 -19.07
CA GLY A 184 1.68 -13.07 -18.11
C GLY A 184 2.61 -13.95 -17.30
N GLY A 185 2.90 -15.15 -17.78
CA GLY A 185 3.87 -16.05 -17.17
C GLY A 185 5.31 -15.55 -17.30
N LEU A 186 6.18 -16.06 -16.44
CA LEU A 186 7.57 -15.67 -16.34
C LEU A 186 8.46 -16.69 -17.07
N GLY A 187 9.29 -16.20 -18.00
CA GLY A 187 10.40 -16.98 -18.52
C GLY A 187 11.49 -17.17 -17.44
N GLU A 188 12.45 -18.03 -17.71
CA GLU A 188 13.57 -18.30 -16.78
C GLU A 188 14.29 -17.00 -16.36
N LYS A 189 14.57 -16.14 -17.34
CA LYS A 189 15.20 -14.83 -17.08
C LYS A 189 14.36 -13.94 -16.16
N GLU A 190 13.07 -13.86 -16.41
CA GLU A 190 12.14 -13.06 -15.60
C GLU A 190 12.01 -13.59 -14.17
N ILE A 191 12.03 -14.90 -13.98
CA ILE A 191 12.06 -15.51 -12.63
C ILE A 191 13.35 -15.12 -11.91
N TYR A 192 14.48 -15.26 -12.57
CA TYR A 192 15.78 -14.86 -12.02
C TYR A 192 15.81 -13.38 -11.66
N ASP A 193 15.41 -12.50 -12.59
CA ASP A 193 15.38 -11.06 -12.38
C ASP A 193 14.43 -10.67 -11.23
N THR A 194 13.30 -11.39 -11.09
CA THR A 194 12.34 -11.17 -10.00
C THR A 194 12.90 -11.58 -8.65
N ILE A 195 13.50 -12.77 -8.54
CA ILE A 195 14.12 -13.25 -7.29
C ILE A 195 15.26 -12.29 -6.90
N ARG A 196 16.10 -11.93 -7.86
CA ARG A 196 17.20 -10.99 -7.67
C ARG A 196 16.68 -9.65 -7.15
N PHE A 197 15.68 -9.07 -7.79
CA PHE A 197 15.07 -7.81 -7.37
C PHE A 197 14.51 -7.89 -5.95
N TRP A 198 13.87 -8.98 -5.55
CA TRP A 198 13.29 -9.11 -4.22
C TRP A 198 14.32 -9.28 -3.11
N THR A 199 15.50 -9.78 -3.45
CA THR A 199 16.55 -10.09 -2.47
C THR A 199 17.62 -9.01 -2.39
N MET A 200 17.77 -8.14 -3.39
CA MET A 200 18.80 -7.10 -3.39
C MET A 200 18.43 -5.88 -2.55
N SER A 201 19.44 -5.08 -2.24
CA SER A 201 19.23 -3.78 -1.61
C SER A 201 18.68 -2.77 -2.62
N VAL A 202 17.93 -1.76 -2.15
CA VAL A 202 17.46 -0.69 -3.04
C VAL A 202 18.65 0.12 -3.59
N ARG A 203 19.71 0.28 -2.82
CA ARG A 203 20.94 0.91 -3.31
C ARG A 203 21.46 0.20 -4.54
N ASP A 204 21.73 -1.11 -4.44
CA ASP A 204 22.30 -1.89 -5.54
C ASP A 204 21.35 -1.90 -6.75
N TYR A 205 20.04 -1.97 -6.51
CA TYR A 205 19.04 -1.89 -7.57
C TYR A 205 19.06 -0.54 -8.30
N LEU A 206 19.11 0.57 -7.58
CA LEU A 206 19.14 1.90 -8.18
C LEU A 206 20.46 2.23 -8.88
N GLU A 207 21.59 1.67 -8.43
CA GLU A 207 22.89 1.81 -9.08
C GLU A 207 22.96 1.16 -10.48
N GLU A 208 22.04 0.24 -10.81
CA GLU A 208 21.95 -0.32 -12.16
C GLU A 208 21.37 0.68 -13.19
N TYR A 209 20.72 1.73 -12.72
CA TYR A 209 20.09 2.74 -13.58
C TYR A 209 20.75 4.10 -13.46
N PHE A 210 21.07 4.54 -12.25
CA PHE A 210 21.37 5.93 -11.92
C PHE A 210 22.77 6.10 -11.35
N GLU A 211 23.44 7.19 -11.77
CA GLU A 211 24.72 7.61 -11.22
C GLU A 211 24.58 8.71 -10.16
N SER A 212 23.55 9.58 -10.28
CA SER A 212 23.32 10.69 -9.36
C SER A 212 22.80 10.22 -8.01
N ASP A 213 23.51 10.54 -6.93
CA ASP A 213 23.07 10.23 -5.57
C ASP A 213 21.76 10.96 -5.20
N VAL A 214 21.55 12.16 -5.74
CA VAL A 214 20.31 12.92 -5.51
C VAL A 214 19.10 12.15 -6.01
N VAL A 215 19.19 11.60 -7.23
CA VAL A 215 18.10 10.79 -7.83
C VAL A 215 17.91 9.49 -7.06
N LYS A 216 19.00 8.78 -6.74
CA LYS A 216 18.95 7.53 -5.98
C LYS A 216 18.35 7.72 -4.59
N VAL A 217 18.76 8.74 -3.85
CA VAL A 217 18.25 9.04 -2.50
C VAL A 217 16.76 9.34 -2.51
N HIS A 218 16.30 10.15 -3.47
CA HIS A 218 14.88 10.44 -3.61
C HIS A 218 14.04 9.17 -3.85
N LEU A 219 14.45 8.35 -4.82
CA LEU A 219 13.74 7.12 -5.17
C LEU A 219 13.81 6.09 -4.02
N ALA A 220 14.97 5.99 -3.34
CA ALA A 220 15.15 5.10 -2.19
C ALA A 220 14.26 5.47 -1.00
N GLY A 221 13.76 6.71 -0.92
CA GLY A 221 12.80 7.12 0.09
C GLY A 221 11.61 6.17 0.21
N SER A 222 11.06 5.70 -0.91
CA SER A 222 9.97 4.72 -0.92
C SER A 222 10.38 3.32 -0.43
N ALA A 223 11.67 3.01 -0.36
CA ALA A 223 12.17 1.70 0.05
C ALA A 223 12.39 1.56 1.57
N ILE A 224 12.25 2.63 2.32
CA ILE A 224 12.45 2.65 3.78
C ILE A 224 11.15 2.99 4.55
N ILE A 225 10.03 3.13 3.87
CA ILE A 225 8.74 3.43 4.49
C ILE A 225 8.17 2.15 5.11
N GLY A 226 7.79 2.21 6.39
CA GLY A 226 7.09 1.12 7.07
C GLY A 226 7.93 -0.14 7.32
N THR A 227 9.24 -0.05 7.25
CA THR A 227 10.18 -1.15 7.48
C THR A 227 11.30 -0.73 8.41
N ALA A 228 11.95 -1.70 9.05
CA ALA A 228 13.20 -1.51 9.80
C ALA A 228 14.45 -1.67 8.90
N LEU A 229 14.27 -1.93 7.60
CA LEU A 229 15.38 -2.08 6.66
C LEU A 229 15.94 -0.70 6.27
N GLY A 230 17.27 -0.61 6.17
CA GLY A 230 17.94 0.53 5.55
C GLY A 230 18.16 0.33 4.06
N PRO A 231 18.63 1.37 3.32
CA PRO A 231 18.80 1.30 1.87
C PRO A 231 19.86 0.28 1.41
N TYR A 232 20.76 -0.14 2.28
CA TYR A 232 21.77 -1.17 2.04
C TYR A 232 21.31 -2.58 2.44
N SER A 233 20.15 -2.71 3.06
CA SER A 233 19.66 -4.01 3.53
C SER A 233 19.11 -4.83 2.37
N PRO A 234 19.47 -6.13 2.27
CA PRO A 234 18.80 -7.05 1.34
C PRO A 234 17.28 -7.02 1.50
N GLY A 235 16.56 -7.08 0.38
CA GLY A 235 15.10 -7.01 0.35
C GLY A 235 14.51 -5.60 0.36
N SER A 236 15.31 -4.53 0.55
CA SER A 236 14.77 -3.17 0.52
C SER A 236 14.31 -2.73 -0.88
N ALA A 237 14.80 -3.35 -1.97
CA ALA A 237 14.27 -3.14 -3.31
C ALA A 237 12.81 -3.60 -3.43
N TYR A 238 12.42 -4.69 -2.75
CA TYR A 238 11.02 -5.11 -2.70
C TYR A 238 10.12 -4.09 -1.98
N VAL A 239 10.64 -3.42 -0.94
CA VAL A 239 9.89 -2.36 -0.25
C VAL A 239 9.60 -1.18 -1.19
N LEU A 240 10.56 -0.80 -2.04
CA LEU A 240 10.34 0.18 -3.11
C LEU A 240 9.18 -0.26 -3.99
N LEU A 241 9.23 -1.49 -4.52
CA LEU A 241 8.19 -2.05 -5.39
C LEU A 241 6.83 -2.01 -4.72
N HIS A 242 6.76 -2.39 -3.45
CA HIS A 242 5.51 -2.42 -2.69
C HIS A 242 4.79 -1.06 -2.74
N HIS A 243 5.52 0.03 -2.63
CA HIS A 243 4.96 1.38 -2.70
C HIS A 243 4.56 1.81 -4.11
N TYR A 244 5.21 1.27 -5.15
CA TYR A 244 4.84 1.51 -6.56
C TYR A 244 3.65 0.66 -7.03
N MET A 245 3.23 -0.37 -6.27
CA MET A 245 2.06 -1.19 -6.61
C MET A 245 0.72 -0.53 -6.25
N GLY A 246 0.74 0.59 -5.53
CA GLY A 246 -0.45 1.33 -5.15
C GLY A 246 -1.25 1.81 -6.37
N GLU A 247 -2.49 2.18 -6.14
CA GLU A 247 -3.39 2.63 -7.21
C GLU A 247 -4.36 3.67 -6.66
N VAL A 248 -4.48 4.78 -7.37
CA VAL A 248 -5.50 5.80 -7.12
C VAL A 248 -6.19 6.08 -8.45
N ASP A 249 -7.51 5.99 -8.47
CA ASP A 249 -8.37 6.23 -9.65
C ASP A 249 -7.92 5.47 -10.92
N GLY A 250 -7.50 4.20 -10.75
CA GLY A 250 -7.06 3.34 -11.85
C GLY A 250 -5.61 3.57 -12.30
N THR A 251 -4.91 4.54 -11.72
CA THR A 251 -3.50 4.81 -12.04
C THR A 251 -2.58 4.06 -11.08
N ILE A 252 -1.87 3.05 -11.59
CA ILE A 252 -0.88 2.28 -10.82
C ILE A 252 0.33 3.18 -10.54
N GLY A 253 0.81 3.13 -9.29
CA GLY A 253 1.91 3.96 -8.79
C GLY A 253 1.46 5.32 -8.28
N ALA A 254 0.21 5.72 -8.51
CA ALA A 254 -0.32 6.97 -7.99
C ALA A 254 -0.55 6.92 -6.48
N TRP A 255 -0.31 8.05 -5.83
CA TRP A 255 -0.54 8.29 -4.42
C TRP A 255 -1.55 9.43 -4.25
N GLY A 256 -2.25 9.45 -3.13
CA GLY A 256 -3.21 10.52 -2.87
C GLY A 256 -3.40 10.81 -1.39
N TYR A 257 -3.87 12.02 -1.13
CA TYR A 257 -4.28 12.44 0.21
C TYR A 257 -5.76 12.15 0.42
N SER A 258 -6.07 11.53 1.54
CA SER A 258 -7.47 11.41 1.95
C SER A 258 -7.96 12.74 2.50
N ARG A 259 -9.06 13.27 1.95
CA ARG A 259 -9.65 14.51 2.43
C ARG A 259 -10.08 14.36 3.89
N GLY A 260 -9.59 15.21 4.77
CA GLY A 260 -9.77 15.09 6.22
C GLY A 260 -8.76 14.15 6.90
N GLY A 261 -7.67 13.80 6.21
CA GLY A 261 -6.59 12.94 6.69
C GLY A 261 -6.92 11.45 6.59
N MET A 262 -5.96 10.59 6.84
CA MET A 262 -6.10 9.13 6.68
C MET A 262 -7.21 8.51 7.55
N GLY A 263 -7.55 9.15 8.67
CA GLY A 263 -8.67 8.75 9.53
C GLY A 263 -10.03 8.80 8.84
N SER A 264 -10.18 9.54 7.74
CA SER A 264 -11.45 9.55 6.98
C SER A 264 -11.74 8.20 6.32
N ILE A 265 -10.72 7.42 5.97
CA ILE A 265 -10.87 6.06 5.42
C ILE A 265 -11.57 5.16 6.44
N THR A 266 -11.04 5.11 7.65
CA THR A 266 -11.57 4.24 8.70
C THR A 266 -12.90 4.76 9.26
N LYS A 267 -13.13 6.06 9.25
CA LYS A 267 -14.46 6.64 9.55
C LYS A 267 -15.50 6.25 8.51
N ALA A 268 -15.15 6.30 7.21
CA ALA A 268 -16.03 5.85 6.14
C ALA A 268 -16.35 4.34 6.26
N MET A 269 -15.35 3.50 6.56
CA MET A 269 -15.55 2.07 6.82
C MET A 269 -16.48 1.82 8.02
N ALA A 270 -16.31 2.58 9.10
CA ALA A 270 -17.16 2.42 10.28
C ALA A 270 -18.61 2.90 10.06
N ALA A 271 -18.83 3.73 9.05
CA ALA A 271 -20.16 4.24 8.67
C ALA A 271 -20.85 3.39 7.60
N SER A 272 -20.09 2.59 6.83
CA SER A 272 -20.64 1.68 5.80
C SER A 272 -21.31 0.45 6.40
#